data_036e724399d3ea702f4adaafeb5e5bc4
#
_entry.id   036e724399d3ea702f4adaafeb5e5bc4
#
_cell.length_a   1.000
_cell.length_b   1.000
_cell.length_c   1.000
_cell.angle_alpha   90.00
_cell.angle_beta   90.00
_cell.angle_gamma   90.00
#
_symmetry.space_group_name_H-M   'P 1'
#
loop_
_entity.id
_entity.type
_entity.pdbx_description
1 polymer ?
#
loop_
_entity_poly.entity_id
_entity_poly.type
_entity_poly.pdbx_seq_one_letter_code
_entity_poly.pdbx_strand_id
1 'polypeptide(L)'
;MTKANPLPLLGSGEKGLRIHDLVKAPANTPWAKAKQQSWDASEPATVYTTPEVLADGTPCSAVTVILRTKGCHWWWSSGCTFCGYFNDTRDDVTNEDLHAQWAAAKTKFDDFKDQAMVKVYTSGSLLEDREIPVEFQETVLRDCAEMGKELIVESRCEQLTEEKLAWATSINPDFTVAIGLEAYDDEVLRFHVNKGFTTKSWDRAVENLKKFNLRIKTYLMFKPPFMNEADALDHCVKWIAAVAEQSDEIS
;
A
#
# COMPACT_ATOMS: atom_id res chain seq x y z
N MET A 1 17.71 8.29 10.32
CA MET A 1 17.39 7.05 9.58
C MET A 1 18.01 5.89 10.34
N THR A 2 17.29 5.25 11.22
CA THR A 2 17.73 4.00 11.85
C THR A 2 17.63 2.91 10.79
N LYS A 3 18.76 2.35 10.39
CA LYS A 3 18.77 1.15 9.54
C LYS A 3 18.00 0.07 10.29
N ALA A 4 16.88 -0.38 9.73
CA ALA A 4 16.19 -1.55 10.24
C ALA A 4 17.21 -2.70 10.30
N ASN A 5 17.42 -3.27 11.48
CA ASN A 5 18.29 -4.41 11.60
C ASN A 5 17.69 -5.58 10.78
N PRO A 6 18.46 -6.20 9.90
CA PRO A 6 17.96 -7.36 9.17
C PRO A 6 17.53 -8.46 10.15
N LEU A 7 16.51 -9.23 9.76
CA LEU A 7 16.08 -10.40 10.51
C LEU A 7 17.27 -11.33 10.82
N PRO A 8 17.28 -11.99 11.99
CA PRO A 8 18.32 -12.96 12.31
C PRO A 8 18.35 -14.07 11.26
N LEU A 9 19.55 -14.55 10.96
CA LEU A 9 19.75 -15.68 10.07
C LEU A 9 19.10 -16.95 10.66
N LEU A 10 18.37 -17.68 9.84
CA LEU A 10 17.89 -19.01 10.16
C LEU A 10 19.04 -20.01 9.93
N GLY A 11 19.63 -20.52 11.01
CA GLY A 11 20.70 -21.53 10.96
C GLY A 11 22.05 -21.06 11.51
N SER A 12 22.86 -22.01 11.99
CA SER A 12 24.13 -21.81 12.69
C SER A 12 25.36 -21.82 11.77
N GLY A 13 25.26 -21.36 10.54
CA GLY A 13 26.35 -21.32 9.58
C GLY A 13 26.53 -19.96 8.90
N GLU A 14 27.75 -19.69 8.41
CA GLU A 14 28.12 -18.45 7.73
C GLU A 14 27.25 -18.09 6.48
N LYS A 15 26.33 -18.98 6.08
CA LYS A 15 25.37 -18.82 4.97
C LYS A 15 23.94 -19.13 5.39
N GLY A 16 23.51 -18.66 6.55
CA GLY A 16 22.11 -18.81 6.97
C GLY A 16 21.17 -18.09 5.97
N LEU A 17 20.10 -18.78 5.55
CA LEU A 17 19.06 -18.18 4.71
C LEU A 17 18.34 -17.11 5.51
N ARG A 18 18.20 -15.92 4.93
CA ARG A 18 17.34 -14.86 5.48
C ARG A 18 15.91 -15.13 5.05
N ILE A 19 14.94 -14.76 5.87
CA ILE A 19 13.52 -14.84 5.46
C ILE A 19 13.30 -14.12 4.14
N HIS A 20 13.92 -12.97 3.95
CA HIS A 20 13.85 -12.21 2.70
C HIS A 20 14.34 -12.99 1.46
N ASP A 21 15.35 -13.83 1.61
CA ASP A 21 15.85 -14.66 0.50
C ASP A 21 14.82 -15.73 0.11
N LEU A 22 14.11 -16.28 1.11
CA LEU A 22 13.01 -17.23 0.89
C LEU A 22 11.80 -16.56 0.25
N VAL A 23 11.43 -15.38 0.71
CA VAL A 23 10.30 -14.61 0.17
C VAL A 23 10.56 -14.18 -1.28
N LYS A 24 11.80 -13.79 -1.60
CA LYS A 24 12.18 -13.37 -2.96
C LYS A 24 12.50 -14.53 -3.92
N ALA A 25 12.73 -15.72 -3.42
CA ALA A 25 13.08 -16.87 -4.27
C ALA A 25 12.07 -17.10 -5.41
N PRO A 26 10.74 -17.07 -5.18
CA PRO A 26 9.75 -17.23 -6.24
C PRO A 26 9.81 -16.12 -7.30
N ALA A 27 10.04 -14.87 -6.88
CA ALA A 27 10.10 -13.71 -7.78
C ALA A 27 11.35 -13.73 -8.68
N ASN A 28 12.43 -14.35 -8.22
CA ASN A 28 13.69 -14.43 -8.95
C ASN A 28 13.77 -15.61 -9.91
N THR A 29 12.71 -16.39 -10.06
CA THR A 29 12.69 -17.49 -11.03
C THR A 29 12.65 -16.95 -12.47
N PRO A 30 13.26 -17.66 -13.45
CA PRO A 30 13.15 -17.27 -14.85
C PRO A 30 11.69 -17.16 -15.33
N TRP A 31 10.82 -18.00 -14.80
CA TRP A 31 9.38 -17.98 -15.12
C TRP A 31 8.69 -16.70 -14.62
N ALA A 32 8.93 -16.30 -13.35
CA ALA A 32 8.34 -15.09 -12.81
C ALA A 32 8.81 -13.84 -13.55
N LYS A 33 10.11 -13.77 -13.88
CA LYS A 33 10.67 -12.67 -14.67
C LYS A 33 10.09 -12.61 -16.08
N ALA A 34 9.97 -13.77 -16.74
CA ALA A 34 9.36 -13.84 -18.07
C ALA A 34 7.88 -13.42 -18.04
N LYS A 35 7.14 -13.82 -16.98
CA LYS A 35 5.76 -13.39 -16.77
C LYS A 35 5.66 -11.86 -16.60
N GLN A 36 6.49 -11.26 -15.75
CA GLN A 36 6.51 -9.81 -15.56
C GLN A 36 6.83 -9.06 -16.86
N GLN A 37 7.78 -9.54 -17.64
CA GLN A 37 8.14 -8.95 -18.92
C GLN A 37 7.08 -9.14 -20.02
N SER A 38 6.15 -10.09 -19.86
CA SER A 38 5.07 -10.31 -20.84
C SER A 38 3.92 -9.30 -20.71
N TRP A 39 3.88 -8.50 -19.63
CA TRP A 39 2.82 -7.54 -19.43
C TRP A 39 3.15 -6.20 -20.08
N ASP A 40 2.11 -5.53 -20.59
CA ASP A 40 2.24 -4.18 -21.08
C ASP A 40 2.44 -3.22 -19.90
N ALA A 41 3.53 -2.45 -19.92
CA ALA A 41 3.84 -1.47 -18.88
C ALA A 41 2.86 -0.28 -18.90
N SER A 42 2.26 0.00 -20.03
CA SER A 42 1.29 1.09 -20.23
C SER A 42 -0.15 0.74 -19.81
N GLU A 43 -0.39 -0.53 -19.46
CA GLU A 43 -1.71 -1.00 -19.01
C GLU A 43 -1.73 -1.24 -17.50
N PRO A 44 -2.76 -0.77 -16.76
CA PRO A 44 -2.88 -1.05 -15.34
C PRO A 44 -3.01 -2.56 -15.09
N ALA A 45 -2.60 -3.02 -13.91
CA ALA A 45 -2.74 -4.42 -13.55
C ALA A 45 -4.21 -4.85 -13.59
N THR A 46 -5.10 -4.01 -13.09
CA THR A 46 -6.55 -4.18 -13.22
C THR A 46 -7.31 -2.91 -12.90
N VAL A 47 -8.53 -2.79 -13.43
CA VAL A 47 -9.51 -1.78 -13.07
C VAL A 47 -10.87 -2.46 -12.89
N TYR A 48 -11.48 -2.29 -11.73
CA TYR A 48 -12.78 -2.91 -11.40
C TYR A 48 -13.58 -2.05 -10.42
N THR A 49 -14.85 -2.37 -10.23
CA THR A 49 -15.73 -1.69 -9.28
C THR A 49 -16.07 -2.57 -8.09
N THR A 50 -16.25 -1.92 -6.95
CA THR A 50 -16.75 -2.54 -5.72
C THR A 50 -17.83 -1.69 -5.07
N PRO A 51 -18.83 -2.31 -4.39
CA PRO A 51 -19.69 -1.57 -3.47
C PRO A 51 -18.85 -1.02 -2.31
N GLU A 52 -19.12 0.22 -1.93
CA GLU A 52 -18.43 0.92 -0.84
C GLU A 52 -19.39 1.83 -0.09
N VAL A 53 -18.85 2.49 0.93
CA VAL A 53 -19.58 3.47 1.73
C VAL A 53 -18.72 4.74 1.81
N LEU A 54 -19.32 5.89 1.54
CA LEU A 54 -18.66 7.19 1.70
C LEU A 54 -18.42 7.49 3.20
N ALA A 55 -17.60 8.49 3.47
CA ALA A 55 -17.28 8.91 4.83
C ALA A 55 -18.53 9.32 5.66
N ASP A 56 -19.61 9.77 5.01
CA ASP A 56 -20.88 10.12 5.65
C ASP A 56 -21.83 8.93 5.85
N GLY A 57 -21.41 7.71 5.49
CA GLY A 57 -22.22 6.49 5.56
C GLY A 57 -23.11 6.23 4.34
N THR A 58 -23.04 7.06 3.29
CA THR A 58 -23.82 6.85 2.07
C THR A 58 -23.27 5.68 1.25
N PRO A 59 -24.08 4.66 0.90
CA PRO A 59 -23.65 3.61 -0.02
C PRO A 59 -23.26 4.18 -1.39
N CYS A 60 -22.13 3.74 -1.90
CA CYS A 60 -21.64 4.14 -3.22
C CYS A 60 -20.99 2.99 -3.97
N SER A 61 -20.53 3.27 -5.17
CA SER A 61 -19.63 2.40 -5.91
C SER A 61 -18.24 3.04 -6.00
N ALA A 62 -17.20 2.25 -5.82
CA ALA A 62 -15.82 2.69 -6.01
C ALA A 62 -15.21 2.07 -7.27
N VAL A 63 -14.40 2.83 -7.98
CA VAL A 63 -13.46 2.29 -8.97
C VAL A 63 -12.14 2.01 -8.26
N THR A 64 -11.68 0.80 -8.37
CA THR A 64 -10.34 0.41 -7.93
C THR A 64 -9.42 0.32 -9.14
N VAL A 65 -8.34 1.06 -9.11
CA VAL A 65 -7.25 1.03 -10.08
C VAL A 65 -6.02 0.46 -9.41
N ILE A 66 -5.51 -0.66 -9.91
CA ILE A 66 -4.23 -1.21 -9.46
C ILE A 66 -3.20 -0.92 -10.54
N LEU A 67 -2.25 -0.05 -10.22
CA LEU A 67 -1.18 0.35 -11.14
C LEU A 67 -0.03 -0.66 -11.12
N ARG A 68 0.56 -0.88 -12.29
CA ARG A 68 1.88 -1.52 -12.40
C ARG A 68 2.94 -0.48 -12.14
N THR A 69 3.77 -0.73 -11.15
CA THR A 69 4.82 0.22 -10.72
C THR A 69 6.17 -0.48 -10.66
N LYS A 70 7.20 0.28 -10.35
CA LYS A 70 8.54 -0.27 -10.06
C LYS A 70 8.58 -1.11 -8.80
N GLY A 71 7.53 -1.05 -7.99
CA GLY A 71 7.39 -1.84 -6.78
C GLY A 71 7.91 -1.15 -5.51
N CYS A 72 7.45 -1.67 -4.40
CA CYS A 72 7.73 -1.18 -3.06
C CYS A 72 9.24 -1.19 -2.75
N HIS A 73 9.78 -0.09 -2.24
CA HIS A 73 11.20 -0.02 -1.85
C HIS A 73 11.58 -1.03 -0.77
N TRP A 74 10.62 -1.35 0.13
CA TRP A 74 10.85 -2.36 1.15
C TRP A 74 11.02 -3.74 0.54
N TRP A 75 10.25 -4.07 -0.49
CA TRP A 75 10.43 -5.32 -1.24
C TRP A 75 11.84 -5.43 -1.80
N TRP A 76 12.38 -4.36 -2.38
CA TRP A 76 13.72 -4.36 -2.96
C TRP A 76 14.83 -4.50 -1.92
N SER A 77 14.59 -4.06 -0.68
CA SER A 77 15.57 -4.16 0.42
C SER A 77 15.43 -5.44 1.24
N SER A 78 14.20 -5.84 1.62
CA SER A 78 13.94 -7.02 2.47
C SER A 78 12.65 -7.73 2.06
N GLY A 79 11.50 -7.08 2.15
CA GLY A 79 10.18 -7.60 1.77
C GLY A 79 9.39 -8.20 2.93
N CYS A 80 8.06 -7.97 2.89
CA CYS A 80 7.14 -8.61 3.82
C CYS A 80 6.98 -10.09 3.48
N THR A 81 6.84 -10.94 4.50
CA THR A 81 6.80 -12.41 4.35
C THR A 81 5.59 -12.93 3.56
N PHE A 82 4.52 -12.16 3.48
CA PHE A 82 3.28 -12.54 2.80
C PHE A 82 3.06 -11.82 1.47
N CYS A 83 3.92 -10.85 1.13
CA CYS A 83 3.68 -9.96 -0.01
C CYS A 83 3.71 -10.71 -1.34
N GLY A 84 2.61 -10.60 -2.09
CA GLY A 84 2.49 -11.11 -3.46
C GLY A 84 2.45 -10.01 -4.53
N TYR A 85 2.38 -8.73 -4.14
CA TYR A 85 2.21 -7.59 -5.05
C TYR A 85 3.38 -7.42 -6.03
N PHE A 86 4.57 -7.87 -5.65
CA PHE A 86 5.73 -7.86 -6.56
C PHE A 86 5.49 -8.63 -7.87
N ASN A 87 4.54 -9.57 -7.89
CA ASN A 87 4.21 -10.32 -9.11
C ASN A 87 3.66 -9.42 -10.22
N ASP A 88 3.10 -8.27 -9.84
CA ASP A 88 2.51 -7.30 -10.76
C ASP A 88 3.43 -6.09 -11.01
N THR A 89 4.67 -6.10 -10.47
CA THR A 89 5.65 -5.02 -10.67
C THR A 89 6.48 -5.23 -11.93
N ARG A 90 6.98 -4.10 -12.46
CA ARG A 90 8.02 -4.08 -13.50
C ARG A 90 9.01 -2.96 -13.16
N ASP A 91 10.30 -3.26 -13.10
CA ASP A 91 11.37 -2.32 -12.74
C ASP A 91 11.64 -1.26 -13.81
N ASP A 92 11.18 -1.50 -15.04
CA ASP A 92 11.33 -0.64 -16.21
C ASP A 92 10.13 0.28 -16.49
N VAL A 93 9.09 0.30 -15.63
CA VAL A 93 7.93 1.21 -15.77
C VAL A 93 8.40 2.66 -15.72
N THR A 94 8.02 3.44 -16.73
CA THR A 94 8.34 4.86 -16.87
C THR A 94 7.21 5.77 -16.35
N ASN A 95 7.47 7.08 -16.29
CA ASN A 95 6.44 8.06 -15.97
C ASN A 95 5.35 8.08 -17.05
N GLU A 96 5.75 7.97 -18.31
CA GLU A 96 4.86 7.92 -19.47
C GLU A 96 3.94 6.69 -19.41
N ASP A 97 4.47 5.53 -18.99
CA ASP A 97 3.67 4.32 -18.80
C ASP A 97 2.60 4.52 -17.71
N LEU A 98 2.95 5.15 -16.58
CA LEU A 98 2.01 5.44 -15.51
C LEU A 98 0.90 6.38 -15.98
N HIS A 99 1.22 7.43 -16.74
CA HIS A 99 0.22 8.30 -17.34
C HIS A 99 -0.69 7.57 -18.34
N ALA A 100 -0.14 6.65 -19.14
CA ALA A 100 -0.92 5.80 -20.04
C ALA A 100 -1.86 4.87 -19.27
N GLN A 101 -1.37 4.19 -18.21
CA GLN A 101 -2.19 3.38 -17.32
C GLN A 101 -3.35 4.17 -16.70
N TRP A 102 -3.07 5.39 -16.24
CA TRP A 102 -4.07 6.27 -15.66
C TRP A 102 -5.11 6.73 -16.69
N ALA A 103 -4.66 7.09 -17.88
CA ALA A 103 -5.56 7.43 -18.98
C ALA A 103 -6.47 6.24 -19.35
N ALA A 104 -5.91 5.03 -19.47
CA ALA A 104 -6.68 3.82 -19.73
C ALA A 104 -7.68 3.51 -18.61
N ALA A 105 -7.30 3.73 -17.34
CA ALA A 105 -8.21 3.59 -16.22
C ALA A 105 -9.36 4.60 -16.28
N LYS A 106 -9.07 5.86 -16.59
CA LYS A 106 -10.08 6.92 -16.69
C LYS A 106 -11.14 6.67 -17.78
N THR A 107 -10.78 6.01 -18.89
CA THR A 107 -11.78 5.64 -19.91
C THR A 107 -12.86 4.70 -19.36
N LYS A 108 -12.52 3.90 -18.36
CA LYS A 108 -13.48 3.01 -17.70
C LYS A 108 -14.33 3.70 -16.64
N PHE A 109 -13.96 4.91 -16.20
CA PHE A 109 -14.76 5.68 -15.25
C PHE A 109 -16.11 6.11 -15.88
N ASP A 110 -16.15 6.37 -17.19
CA ASP A 110 -17.37 6.75 -17.89
C ASP A 110 -18.38 5.58 -18.03
N ASP A 111 -17.87 4.34 -18.06
CA ASP A 111 -18.69 3.13 -18.09
C ASP A 111 -19.42 2.87 -16.75
N PHE A 112 -18.97 3.53 -15.70
CA PHE A 112 -19.39 3.32 -14.34
C PHE A 112 -20.06 4.61 -13.79
N LYS A 113 -21.27 4.93 -14.22
CA LYS A 113 -21.91 6.25 -14.08
C LYS A 113 -22.19 6.77 -12.67
N ASP A 114 -22.19 5.93 -11.63
CA ASP A 114 -22.60 6.31 -10.28
C ASP A 114 -21.47 6.21 -9.25
N GLN A 115 -20.21 6.48 -9.66
CA GLN A 115 -19.11 6.30 -8.76
C GLN A 115 -18.71 7.56 -8.05
N ALA A 116 -18.78 7.51 -6.75
CA ALA A 116 -18.37 8.59 -5.89
C ALA A 116 -16.93 8.47 -5.39
N MET A 117 -16.29 7.29 -5.57
CA MET A 117 -14.97 6.98 -4.99
C MET A 117 -14.02 6.38 -6.02
N VAL A 118 -12.74 6.76 -5.94
CA VAL A 118 -11.62 6.16 -6.66
C VAL A 118 -10.60 5.63 -5.66
N LYS A 119 -10.20 4.37 -5.82
CA LYS A 119 -9.12 3.75 -5.06
C LYS A 119 -7.92 3.54 -5.97
N VAL A 120 -6.78 4.12 -5.63
CA VAL A 120 -5.55 3.95 -6.41
C VAL A 120 -4.54 3.17 -5.58
N TYR A 121 -4.28 1.95 -6.03
CA TYR A 121 -3.39 1.01 -5.37
C TYR A 121 -2.14 0.79 -6.21
N THR A 122 -1.03 0.62 -5.51
CA THR A 122 0.28 0.33 -6.08
C THR A 122 0.86 -0.90 -5.39
N SER A 123 2.11 -1.23 -5.67
CA SER A 123 2.77 -2.31 -4.93
C SER A 123 3.32 -1.88 -3.58
N GLY A 124 3.36 -0.57 -3.31
CA GLY A 124 3.92 -0.01 -2.07
C GLY A 124 3.22 1.25 -1.60
N SER A 125 3.44 2.37 -2.27
CA SER A 125 2.95 3.68 -1.80
C SER A 125 2.79 4.66 -2.95
N LEU A 126 1.59 5.19 -3.15
CA LEU A 126 1.39 6.25 -4.15
C LEU A 126 2.28 7.48 -3.84
N LEU A 127 2.47 7.81 -2.56
CA LEU A 127 3.23 8.98 -2.11
C LEU A 127 4.75 8.72 -1.96
N GLU A 128 5.27 7.62 -2.50
CA GLU A 128 6.71 7.32 -2.48
C GLU A 128 7.39 7.70 -3.78
N ASP A 129 8.29 8.70 -3.75
CA ASP A 129 8.95 9.26 -4.94
C ASP A 129 9.85 8.26 -5.69
N ARG A 130 10.30 7.19 -5.02
CA ARG A 130 11.10 6.12 -5.65
C ARG A 130 10.26 5.13 -6.43
N GLU A 131 9.02 4.91 -6.02
CA GLU A 131 8.07 4.03 -6.71
C GLU A 131 7.29 4.80 -7.77
N ILE A 132 6.77 5.97 -7.40
CA ILE A 132 5.88 6.79 -8.21
C ILE A 132 6.50 8.19 -8.39
N PRO A 133 6.80 8.64 -9.61
CA PRO A 133 7.26 10.01 -9.86
C PRO A 133 6.30 11.07 -9.31
N VAL A 134 6.85 12.14 -8.73
CA VAL A 134 6.06 13.22 -8.10
C VAL A 134 5.04 13.83 -9.06
N GLU A 135 5.41 14.00 -10.34
CA GLU A 135 4.53 14.50 -11.40
C GLU A 135 3.28 13.62 -11.57
N PHE A 136 3.44 12.29 -11.51
CA PHE A 136 2.32 11.38 -11.62
C PHE A 136 1.46 11.36 -10.34
N GLN A 137 2.09 11.43 -9.16
CA GLN A 137 1.35 11.60 -7.90
C GLN A 137 0.46 12.84 -7.96
N GLU A 138 1.01 13.97 -8.43
CA GLU A 138 0.26 15.23 -8.63
C GLU A 138 -0.91 15.05 -9.58
N THR A 139 -0.71 14.36 -10.69
CA THR A 139 -1.76 14.07 -11.68
C THR A 139 -2.93 13.32 -11.04
N VAL A 140 -2.67 12.24 -10.30
CA VAL A 140 -3.71 11.45 -9.63
C VAL A 140 -4.48 12.28 -8.61
N LEU A 141 -3.76 13.01 -7.76
CA LEU A 141 -4.36 13.85 -6.73
C LEU A 141 -5.25 14.93 -7.34
N ARG A 142 -4.77 15.63 -8.36
CA ARG A 142 -5.49 16.70 -9.06
C ARG A 142 -6.73 16.18 -9.78
N ASP A 143 -6.57 15.15 -10.60
CA ASP A 143 -7.67 14.57 -11.37
C ASP A 143 -8.83 14.14 -10.46
N CYS A 144 -8.54 13.47 -9.33
CA CYS A 144 -9.56 13.04 -8.40
C CYS A 144 -10.27 14.24 -7.71
N ALA A 145 -9.51 15.28 -7.34
CA ALA A 145 -10.08 16.50 -6.79
C ALA A 145 -10.99 17.21 -7.81
N GLU A 146 -10.55 17.35 -9.08
CA GLU A 146 -11.33 17.98 -10.15
C GLU A 146 -12.59 17.17 -10.51
N MET A 147 -12.53 15.85 -10.43
CA MET A 147 -13.70 14.99 -10.63
C MET A 147 -14.68 15.03 -9.44
N GLY A 148 -14.31 15.64 -8.30
CA GLY A 148 -15.14 15.66 -7.10
C GLY A 148 -15.39 14.27 -6.50
N LYS A 149 -14.44 13.35 -6.63
CA LYS A 149 -14.53 11.98 -6.13
C LYS A 149 -13.72 11.81 -4.86
N GLU A 150 -14.24 11.04 -3.89
CA GLU A 150 -13.42 10.60 -2.78
C GLU A 150 -12.26 9.76 -3.31
N LEU A 151 -11.05 10.05 -2.82
CA LEU A 151 -9.85 9.32 -3.20
C LEU A 151 -9.34 8.49 -2.02
N ILE A 152 -9.03 7.22 -2.27
CA ILE A 152 -8.28 6.37 -1.35
C ILE A 152 -6.96 6.00 -2.01
N VAL A 153 -5.85 6.21 -1.30
CA VAL A 153 -4.50 5.81 -1.72
C VAL A 153 -3.83 4.94 -0.68
N GLU A 154 -3.04 3.98 -1.11
CA GLU A 154 -2.20 3.20 -0.18
C GLU A 154 -0.87 3.89 0.07
N SER A 155 -0.42 3.82 1.31
CA SER A 155 0.91 4.28 1.69
C SER A 155 1.49 3.50 2.87
N ARG A 156 2.80 3.39 2.87
CA ARG A 156 3.57 2.95 4.04
C ARG A 156 3.81 4.14 4.97
N CYS A 157 3.89 3.87 6.28
CA CYS A 157 4.01 4.90 7.31
C CYS A 157 5.15 5.89 7.09
N GLU A 158 6.30 5.41 6.60
CA GLU A 158 7.49 6.24 6.43
C GLU A 158 7.39 7.28 5.32
N GLN A 159 6.40 7.17 4.44
CA GLN A 159 6.14 8.14 3.38
C GLN A 159 5.22 9.29 3.84
N LEU A 160 4.53 9.12 4.97
CA LEU A 160 3.53 10.05 5.49
C LEU A 160 4.19 11.12 6.40
N THR A 161 5.14 11.86 5.82
CA THR A 161 5.81 12.98 6.49
C THR A 161 4.96 14.25 6.42
N GLU A 162 5.13 15.18 7.37
CA GLU A 162 4.40 16.45 7.34
C GLU A 162 4.64 17.22 6.03
N GLU A 163 5.88 17.20 5.50
CA GLU A 163 6.21 17.85 4.24
C GLU A 163 5.45 17.24 3.06
N LYS A 164 5.45 15.89 2.95
CA LYS A 164 4.74 15.19 1.88
C LYS A 164 3.23 15.41 1.96
N LEU A 165 2.66 15.38 3.16
CA LEU A 165 1.23 15.60 3.37
C LEU A 165 0.82 17.05 3.11
N ALA A 166 1.64 18.04 3.52
CA ALA A 166 1.39 19.44 3.20
C ALA A 166 1.37 19.68 1.69
N TRP A 167 2.30 19.05 0.96
CA TRP A 167 2.31 19.10 -0.50
C TRP A 167 1.07 18.43 -1.09
N ALA A 168 0.75 17.20 -0.68
CA ALA A 168 -0.37 16.45 -1.25
C ALA A 168 -1.71 17.14 -0.99
N THR A 169 -1.94 17.66 0.23
CA THR A 169 -3.17 18.38 0.59
C THR A 169 -3.30 19.75 -0.07
N SER A 170 -2.20 20.36 -0.51
CA SER A 170 -2.27 21.57 -1.34
C SER A 170 -2.85 21.32 -2.73
N ILE A 171 -2.85 20.07 -3.20
CA ILE A 171 -3.38 19.64 -4.50
C ILE A 171 -4.78 19.04 -4.34
N ASN A 172 -4.93 18.10 -3.43
CA ASN A 172 -6.20 17.47 -3.07
C ASN A 172 -6.36 17.56 -1.54
N PRO A 173 -7.23 18.44 -1.03
CA PRO A 173 -7.35 18.68 0.41
C PRO A 173 -8.06 17.53 1.16
N ASP A 174 -8.72 16.64 0.46
CA ASP A 174 -9.55 15.59 1.07
C ASP A 174 -9.35 14.23 0.40
N PHE A 175 -8.59 13.36 1.04
CA PHE A 175 -8.42 11.96 0.63
C PHE A 175 -8.19 11.06 1.84
N THR A 176 -8.42 9.76 1.64
CA THR A 176 -8.16 8.73 2.63
C THR A 176 -6.83 8.06 2.36
N VAL A 177 -6.02 7.88 3.39
CA VAL A 177 -4.79 7.09 3.30
C VAL A 177 -5.01 5.72 3.91
N ALA A 178 -4.87 4.69 3.11
CA ALA A 178 -4.92 3.31 3.54
C ALA A 178 -3.50 2.83 3.92
N ILE A 179 -3.33 2.37 5.15
CA ILE A 179 -2.04 1.94 5.69
C ILE A 179 -2.09 0.45 6.00
N GLY A 180 -1.25 -0.33 5.34
CA GLY A 180 -1.02 -1.73 5.70
C GLY A 180 -0.21 -1.82 6.99
N LEU A 181 -0.87 -1.76 8.15
CA LEU A 181 -0.22 -1.96 9.44
C LEU A 181 0.05 -3.44 9.69
N GLU A 182 -0.91 -4.30 9.37
CA GLU A 182 -0.96 -5.76 9.53
C GLU A 182 -1.12 -6.22 10.99
N ALA A 183 -0.37 -5.64 11.93
CA ALA A 183 -0.42 -5.95 13.36
C ALA A 183 -0.04 -4.74 14.21
N TYR A 184 -0.74 -4.50 15.31
CA TYR A 184 -0.31 -3.50 16.28
C TYR A 184 0.54 -4.17 17.38
N ASP A 185 1.66 -4.78 16.95
CA ASP A 185 2.59 -5.55 17.78
C ASP A 185 3.96 -5.62 17.08
N ASP A 186 4.99 -5.07 17.72
CA ASP A 186 6.32 -4.95 17.13
C ASP A 186 7.03 -6.32 16.95
N GLU A 187 6.73 -7.32 17.78
CA GLU A 187 7.26 -8.67 17.60
C GLU A 187 6.65 -9.33 16.37
N VAL A 188 5.33 -9.22 16.22
CA VAL A 188 4.61 -9.74 15.05
C VAL A 188 5.04 -9.02 13.78
N LEU A 189 5.11 -7.68 13.81
CA LEU A 189 5.61 -6.88 12.67
C LEU A 189 7.02 -7.30 12.25
N ARG A 190 7.88 -7.60 13.23
CA ARG A 190 9.27 -7.96 12.96
C ARG A 190 9.44 -9.41 12.53
N PHE A 191 8.87 -10.36 13.28
CA PHE A 191 9.20 -11.78 13.14
C PHE A 191 8.22 -12.58 12.29
N HIS A 192 6.97 -12.14 12.21
CA HIS A 192 5.94 -12.79 11.40
C HIS A 192 5.78 -12.12 10.04
N VAL A 193 5.68 -10.79 10.04
CA VAL A 193 5.37 -9.99 8.85
C VAL A 193 6.62 -9.50 8.13
N ASN A 194 7.71 -9.23 8.86
CA ASN A 194 8.88 -8.51 8.35
C ASN A 194 8.51 -7.17 7.71
N LYS A 195 7.73 -6.36 8.42
CA LYS A 195 7.09 -5.16 7.88
C LYS A 195 8.08 -4.01 7.59
N GLY A 196 9.21 -3.96 8.30
CA GLY A 196 10.26 -2.96 8.14
C GLY A 196 10.01 -1.64 8.87
N PHE A 197 8.87 -1.49 9.54
CA PHE A 197 8.57 -0.40 10.45
C PHE A 197 7.94 -0.93 11.76
N THR A 198 7.70 -0.06 12.72
CA THR A 198 7.16 -0.38 14.05
C THR A 198 5.81 0.28 14.28
N THR A 199 5.12 -0.11 15.36
CA THR A 199 3.89 0.56 15.84
C THR A 199 4.11 2.06 16.02
N LYS A 200 5.26 2.51 16.56
CA LYS A 200 5.61 3.93 16.65
C LYS A 200 5.68 4.64 15.30
N SER A 201 6.03 3.93 14.24
CA SER A 201 6.03 4.53 12.89
C SER A 201 4.60 4.78 12.41
N TRP A 202 3.69 3.84 12.73
CA TRP A 202 2.27 4.01 12.46
C TRP A 202 1.67 5.14 13.30
N ASP A 203 1.93 5.18 14.62
CA ASP A 203 1.44 6.26 15.50
C ASP A 203 1.82 7.63 14.97
N ARG A 204 3.10 7.80 14.55
CA ARG A 204 3.57 9.07 13.97
C ARG A 204 2.87 9.39 12.64
N ALA A 205 2.65 8.39 11.78
CA ALA A 205 1.94 8.59 10.53
C ALA A 205 0.50 9.04 10.78
N VAL A 206 -0.19 8.43 11.74
CA VAL A 206 -1.54 8.82 12.19
C VAL A 206 -1.55 10.25 12.73
N GLU A 207 -0.60 10.62 13.60
CA GLU A 207 -0.47 11.99 14.10
C GLU A 207 -0.32 13.00 12.96
N ASN A 208 0.52 12.67 11.97
CA ASN A 208 0.71 13.53 10.81
C ASN A 208 -0.56 13.65 9.97
N LEU A 209 -1.25 12.54 9.67
CA LEU A 209 -2.50 12.55 8.91
C LEU A 209 -3.59 13.40 9.60
N LYS A 210 -3.73 13.25 10.92
CA LYS A 210 -4.68 14.05 11.72
C LYS A 210 -4.40 15.57 11.69
N LYS A 211 -3.12 15.99 11.60
CA LYS A 211 -2.78 17.41 11.45
C LYS A 211 -3.34 18.02 10.14
N PHE A 212 -3.51 17.20 9.12
CA PHE A 212 -4.05 17.63 7.82
C PHE A 212 -5.52 17.24 7.62
N ASN A 213 -6.20 16.76 8.67
CA ASN A 213 -7.60 16.28 8.64
C ASN A 213 -7.86 15.20 7.59
N LEU A 214 -6.86 14.37 7.28
CA LEU A 214 -7.00 13.25 6.35
C LEU A 214 -7.56 12.03 7.05
N ARG A 215 -8.43 11.29 6.36
CA ARG A 215 -9.01 10.04 6.85
C ARG A 215 -8.00 8.89 6.78
N ILE A 216 -8.15 7.95 7.70
CA ILE A 216 -7.22 6.84 7.90
C ILE A 216 -7.98 5.53 7.78
N LYS A 217 -7.59 4.72 6.78
CA LYS A 217 -7.97 3.32 6.68
C LYS A 217 -6.81 2.45 7.11
N THR A 218 -7.02 1.57 8.11
CA THR A 218 -5.97 0.67 8.61
C THR A 218 -6.26 -0.76 8.21
N TYR A 219 -5.33 -1.39 7.51
CA TYR A 219 -5.38 -2.82 7.23
C TYR A 219 -4.71 -3.60 8.35
N LEU A 220 -5.42 -4.60 8.88
CA LEU A 220 -4.93 -5.56 9.85
C LEU A 220 -5.01 -6.97 9.26
N MET A 221 -3.99 -7.76 9.49
CA MET A 221 -3.95 -9.13 9.04
C MET A 221 -4.55 -10.05 10.12
N PHE A 222 -5.67 -10.71 9.81
CA PHE A 222 -6.32 -11.63 10.75
C PHE A 222 -5.37 -12.73 11.23
N LYS A 223 -4.58 -13.33 10.33
CA LYS A 223 -3.63 -14.40 10.65
C LYS A 223 -2.28 -14.14 10.01
N PRO A 224 -1.36 -13.43 10.69
CA PRO A 224 0.02 -13.30 10.22
C PRO A 224 0.69 -14.66 10.00
N PRO A 225 1.65 -14.76 9.07
CA PRO A 225 2.40 -15.98 8.85
C PRO A 225 2.96 -16.57 10.16
N PHE A 226 2.97 -17.89 10.27
CA PHE A 226 3.51 -18.64 11.42
C PHE A 226 2.70 -18.52 12.73
N MET A 227 1.55 -17.88 12.74
CA MET A 227 0.64 -17.81 13.89
C MET A 227 -0.44 -18.88 13.79
N ASN A 228 -0.78 -19.52 14.90
CA ASN A 228 -1.93 -20.45 14.95
C ASN A 228 -3.26 -19.67 15.03
N GLU A 229 -4.39 -20.33 14.78
CA GLU A 229 -5.70 -19.70 14.69
C GLU A 229 -6.18 -19.08 16.02
N ALA A 230 -5.92 -19.73 17.14
CA ALA A 230 -6.37 -19.25 18.45
C ALA A 230 -5.64 -17.95 18.83
N ASP A 231 -4.30 -17.96 18.71
CA ASP A 231 -3.50 -16.74 18.96
C ASP A 231 -3.86 -15.63 17.95
N ALA A 232 -4.08 -15.99 16.68
CA ALA A 232 -4.45 -15.03 15.64
C ALA A 232 -5.74 -14.29 15.98
N LEU A 233 -6.78 -15.01 16.45
CA LEU A 233 -8.05 -14.40 16.86
C LEU A 233 -7.85 -13.45 18.04
N ASP A 234 -7.16 -13.91 19.09
CA ASP A 234 -6.94 -13.13 20.30
C ASP A 234 -6.13 -11.86 20.02
N HIS A 235 -5.09 -11.97 19.17
CA HIS A 235 -4.29 -10.83 18.78
C HIS A 235 -5.05 -9.86 17.88
N CYS A 236 -5.80 -10.36 16.89
CA CYS A 236 -6.57 -9.52 15.98
C CYS A 236 -7.57 -8.64 16.75
N VAL A 237 -8.29 -9.19 17.71
CA VAL A 237 -9.22 -8.42 18.56
C VAL A 237 -8.50 -7.31 19.34
N LYS A 238 -7.32 -7.62 19.90
CA LYS A 238 -6.50 -6.63 20.62
C LYS A 238 -6.00 -5.51 19.69
N TRP A 239 -5.56 -5.86 18.48
CA TRP A 239 -5.06 -4.87 17.51
C TRP A 239 -6.18 -3.97 17.00
N ILE A 240 -7.37 -4.54 16.71
CA ILE A 240 -8.55 -3.74 16.35
C ILE A 240 -8.85 -2.73 17.46
N ALA A 241 -8.92 -3.18 18.72
CA ALA A 241 -9.18 -2.30 19.85
C ALA A 241 -8.11 -1.19 20.02
N ALA A 242 -6.85 -1.52 19.73
CA ALA A 242 -5.74 -0.57 19.85
C ALA A 242 -5.77 0.54 18.78
N VAL A 243 -6.26 0.25 17.56
CA VAL A 243 -6.25 1.22 16.46
C VAL A 243 -7.61 1.88 16.20
N ALA A 244 -8.69 1.40 16.83
CA ALA A 244 -10.07 1.80 16.52
C ALA A 244 -10.34 3.31 16.71
N GLU A 245 -9.79 3.93 17.76
CA GLU A 245 -9.97 5.36 18.02
C GLU A 245 -9.16 6.27 17.09
N GLN A 246 -8.26 5.69 16.33
CA GLN A 246 -7.33 6.41 15.47
C GLN A 246 -7.57 6.19 13.99
N SER A 247 -8.39 5.20 13.64
CA SER A 247 -8.73 4.84 12.26
C SER A 247 -10.19 5.14 11.99
N ASP A 248 -10.47 5.72 10.82
CA ASP A 248 -11.84 5.93 10.34
C ASP A 248 -12.43 4.64 9.79
N GLU A 249 -11.57 3.76 9.28
CA GLU A 249 -11.94 2.43 8.78
C GLU A 249 -10.86 1.40 9.13
N ILE A 250 -11.29 0.18 9.48
CA ILE A 250 -10.42 -0.99 9.70
C ILE A 250 -10.86 -2.11 8.78
N SER A 251 -9.93 -2.71 8.04
CA SER A 251 -10.16 -3.81 7.09
C SER A 251 -9.22 -4.97 7.33
#